data_e29847fa5ca396373ebbbbbbfa8af86d
#
_entry.id   e29847fa5ca396373ebbbbbbfa8af86d
#
_cell.length_a   1.000
_cell.length_b   1.000
_cell.length_c   1.000
_cell.angle_alpha   90.00
_cell.angle_beta   90.00
_cell.angle_gamma   90.00
#
_symmetry.space_group_name_H-M   'P 1'
#
loop_
_entity.id
_entity.type
_entity.pdbx_description
1 polymer ?
#
loop_
_entity_poly.entity_id
_entity_poly.type
_entity_poly.pdbx_seq_one_letter_code
_entity_poly.pdbx_strand_id
1 'polypeptide(L)'
;MAEDLRRFVQAYRYGEWIQYITEDFEFGNFMKGLNWFVNSGCKGCLQGGGMPACEVRTCCKAKGLKNCYFCGDFASCEKLGYQKTTYKIKESYGRISQIGYEDWLKEQNEKASKGFDNIYFLEEKDR
;
A
#
# COMPACT_ATOMS: atom_id res chain seq x y z
N MET A 1 11.01 -2.84 2.26
CA MET A 1 11.36 -1.39 2.18
C MET A 1 11.53 -0.73 3.55
N ALA A 2 10.49 -0.50 4.37
CA ALA A 2 10.66 0.15 5.69
C ALA A 2 11.60 -0.63 6.62
N GLU A 3 11.50 -1.95 6.65
CA GLU A 3 12.39 -2.84 7.40
C GLU A 3 13.85 -2.76 6.90
N ASP A 4 14.05 -2.73 5.59
CA ASP A 4 15.39 -2.65 5.00
C ASP A 4 16.02 -1.29 5.30
N LEU A 5 15.24 -0.20 5.21
CA LEU A 5 15.70 1.12 5.61
C LEU A 5 16.07 1.16 7.11
N ARG A 6 15.26 0.54 7.96
CA ARG A 6 15.57 0.43 9.40
C ARG A 6 16.89 -0.30 9.63
N ARG A 7 17.09 -1.46 8.98
CA ARG A 7 18.34 -2.24 9.06
C ARG A 7 19.54 -1.44 8.57
N PHE A 8 19.39 -0.74 7.44
CA PHE A 8 20.42 0.12 6.89
C PHE A 8 20.85 1.22 7.89
N VAL A 9 19.88 1.97 8.40
CA VAL A 9 20.12 3.06 9.35
C VAL A 9 20.80 2.57 10.64
N GLN A 10 20.40 1.39 11.12
CA GLN A 10 21.00 0.75 12.29
C GLN A 10 22.41 0.24 12.00
N ALA A 11 22.63 -0.44 10.88
CA ALA A 11 23.94 -0.99 10.50
C ALA A 11 25.00 0.09 10.35
N TYR A 12 24.63 1.24 9.80
CA TYR A 12 25.53 2.39 9.65
C TYR A 12 25.56 3.32 10.86
N ARG A 13 24.86 2.99 11.96
CA ARG A 13 24.87 3.71 13.23
C ARG A 13 24.52 5.19 13.10
N TYR A 14 23.60 5.53 12.21
CA TYR A 14 23.22 6.92 11.92
C TYR A 14 22.86 7.73 13.16
N GLY A 15 22.24 7.13 14.16
CA GLY A 15 21.88 7.80 15.40
C GLY A 15 23.04 8.34 16.22
N GLU A 16 24.27 7.87 15.96
CA GLU A 16 25.46 8.30 16.70
C GLU A 16 26.14 9.52 16.08
N TRP A 17 25.99 9.72 14.78
CA TRP A 17 26.75 10.75 14.08
C TRP A 17 25.94 11.75 13.27
N ILE A 18 24.67 11.46 12.90
CA ILE A 18 23.87 12.35 12.05
C ILE A 18 23.69 13.75 12.65
N GLN A 19 23.57 13.85 13.97
CA GLN A 19 23.43 15.10 14.70
C GLN A 19 24.64 16.05 14.55
N TYR A 20 25.80 15.54 14.17
CA TYR A 20 27.00 16.35 13.93
C TYR A 20 27.07 16.89 12.50
N ILE A 21 26.18 16.43 11.61
CA ILE A 21 26.15 16.84 10.20
C ILE A 21 25.05 17.87 9.97
N THR A 22 23.91 17.72 10.64
CA THR A 22 22.76 18.60 10.45
C THR A 22 21.94 18.73 11.72
N GLU A 23 21.42 19.94 11.95
CA GLU A 23 20.43 20.22 13.00
C GLU A 23 18.99 20.07 12.48
N ASP A 24 18.81 20.02 11.17
CA ASP A 24 17.48 19.95 10.54
C ASP A 24 16.84 18.56 10.62
N PHE A 25 17.56 17.55 11.14
CA PHE A 25 17.13 16.18 11.15
C PHE A 25 17.04 15.58 12.56
N GLU A 26 15.80 15.48 13.07
CA GLU A 26 15.52 14.85 14.35
C GLU A 26 15.47 13.33 14.21
N PHE A 27 16.60 12.66 14.40
CA PHE A 27 16.75 11.22 14.23
C PHE A 27 15.80 10.40 15.11
N GLY A 28 15.54 10.82 16.36
CA GLY A 28 14.63 10.14 17.26
C GLY A 28 13.20 10.08 16.72
N ASN A 29 12.71 11.18 16.16
CA ASN A 29 11.37 11.24 15.57
C ASN A 29 11.30 10.45 14.25
N PHE A 30 12.33 10.50 13.43
CA PHE A 30 12.45 9.66 12.25
C PHE A 30 12.35 8.17 12.61
N MET A 31 13.10 7.71 13.60
CA MET A 31 13.08 6.31 14.04
C MET A 31 11.73 5.89 14.62
N LYS A 32 11.02 6.78 15.33
CA LYS A 32 9.64 6.52 15.78
C LYS A 32 8.71 6.30 14.59
N GLY A 33 8.75 7.16 13.59
CA GLY A 33 7.97 7.03 12.36
C GLY A 33 8.30 5.75 11.61
N LEU A 34 9.58 5.47 11.40
CA LEU A 34 10.05 4.28 10.71
C LEU A 34 9.61 2.99 11.42
N ASN A 35 9.75 2.92 12.74
CA ASN A 35 9.29 1.79 13.54
C ASN A 35 7.76 1.62 13.47
N TRP A 36 7.01 2.72 13.41
CA TRP A 36 5.57 2.66 13.19
C TRP A 36 5.24 1.97 11.86
N PHE A 37 5.91 2.34 10.76
CA PHE A 37 5.72 1.70 9.46
C PHE A 37 6.10 0.22 9.45
N VAL A 38 7.21 -0.15 10.11
CA VAL A 38 7.65 -1.55 10.23
C VAL A 38 6.64 -2.40 10.99
N ASN A 39 6.08 -1.85 12.07
CA ASN A 39 5.21 -2.58 13.00
C ASN A 39 3.71 -2.47 12.66
N SER A 40 3.32 -1.49 11.83
CA SER A 40 1.94 -1.27 11.43
C SER A 40 1.53 -2.24 10.31
N GLY A 41 1.35 -3.51 10.64
CA GLY A 41 0.76 -4.48 9.72
C GLY A 41 -0.65 -4.02 9.30
N CYS A 42 -0.88 -3.85 7.99
CA CYS A 42 -2.22 -3.57 7.51
C CYS A 42 -3.12 -4.80 7.68
N LYS A 43 -4.14 -4.67 8.53
CA LYS A 43 -5.12 -5.75 8.76
C LYS A 43 -6.05 -6.03 7.57
N GLY A 44 -5.92 -5.26 6.51
CA GLY A 44 -6.82 -5.31 5.35
C GLY A 44 -8.13 -4.56 5.58
N CYS A 45 -8.73 -4.12 4.48
CA CYS A 45 -9.91 -3.27 4.49
C CYS A 45 -11.12 -3.89 5.20
N LEU A 46 -11.35 -5.18 5.04
CA LEU A 46 -12.50 -5.88 5.65
C LEU A 46 -12.38 -5.98 7.17
N GLN A 47 -11.16 -5.99 7.71
CA GLN A 47 -10.89 -6.04 9.14
C GLN A 47 -10.64 -4.66 9.77
N GLY A 48 -11.02 -3.60 9.08
CA GLY A 48 -10.93 -2.24 9.59
C GLY A 48 -9.57 -1.55 9.42
N GLY A 49 -8.66 -2.12 8.63
CA GLY A 49 -7.39 -1.48 8.28
C GLY A 49 -7.60 -0.23 7.41
N GLY A 50 -6.65 0.69 7.46
CA GLY A 50 -6.70 1.96 6.72
C GLY A 50 -7.61 3.01 7.37
N MET A 51 -8.17 3.89 6.56
CA MET A 51 -8.98 5.03 7.02
C MET A 51 -10.25 4.56 7.79
N PRO A 52 -10.49 5.03 9.01
CA PRO A 52 -11.64 4.61 9.83
C PRO A 52 -12.99 4.80 9.13
N ALA A 53 -13.22 5.95 8.52
CA ALA A 53 -14.47 6.33 7.84
C ALA A 53 -14.42 6.09 6.33
N CYS A 54 -13.98 4.90 5.90
CA CYS A 54 -13.85 4.57 4.48
C CYS A 54 -15.21 4.23 3.86
N GLU A 55 -15.74 5.12 3.01
CA GLU A 55 -17.02 4.92 2.31
C GLU A 55 -17.00 3.71 1.38
N VAL A 56 -15.87 3.41 0.75
CA VAL A 56 -15.69 2.23 -0.11
C VAL A 56 -15.90 0.96 0.69
N ARG A 57 -15.26 0.87 1.86
CA ARG A 57 -15.42 -0.28 2.76
C ARG A 57 -16.85 -0.42 3.26
N THR A 58 -17.47 0.67 3.68
CA THR A 58 -18.86 0.68 4.15
C THR A 58 -19.80 0.21 3.06
N CYS A 59 -19.65 0.71 1.83
CA CYS A 59 -20.43 0.30 0.68
C CYS A 59 -20.24 -1.18 0.34
N CYS A 60 -18.99 -1.65 0.33
CA CYS A 60 -18.65 -3.04 0.04
C CYS A 60 -19.30 -4.00 1.05
N LYS A 61 -19.22 -3.67 2.35
CA LYS A 61 -19.85 -4.43 3.43
C LYS A 61 -21.37 -4.43 3.32
N ALA A 62 -22.00 -3.29 3.04
CA ALA A 62 -23.45 -3.17 2.88
C ALA A 62 -23.97 -4.01 1.71
N LYS A 63 -23.17 -4.18 0.65
CA LYS A 63 -23.49 -5.05 -0.50
C LYS A 63 -23.13 -6.53 -0.27
N GLY A 64 -22.58 -6.90 0.88
CA GLY A 64 -22.13 -8.27 1.17
C GLY A 64 -20.98 -8.75 0.27
N LEU A 65 -20.19 -7.84 -0.30
CA LEU A 65 -19.14 -8.16 -1.24
C LEU A 65 -17.81 -8.42 -0.54
N LYS A 66 -17.06 -9.39 -1.01
CA LYS A 66 -15.72 -9.73 -0.54
C LYS A 66 -14.73 -8.58 -0.82
N ASN A 67 -14.87 -7.92 -1.96
CA ASN A 67 -14.18 -6.67 -2.31
C ASN A 67 -14.89 -6.00 -3.51
N CYS A 68 -14.44 -4.79 -3.88
CA CYS A 68 -15.06 -4.01 -4.95
C CYS A 68 -14.91 -4.62 -6.34
N TYR A 69 -13.95 -5.49 -6.59
CA TYR A 69 -13.80 -6.17 -7.89
C TYR A 69 -15.01 -7.06 -8.24
N PHE A 70 -15.78 -7.50 -7.24
CA PHE A 70 -17.02 -8.26 -7.45
C PHE A 70 -18.27 -7.38 -7.58
N CYS A 71 -18.10 -6.04 -7.59
CA CYS A 71 -19.22 -5.12 -7.72
C CYS A 71 -19.57 -4.87 -9.19
N GLY A 72 -20.84 -5.09 -9.57
CA GLY A 72 -21.33 -4.79 -10.93
C GLY A 72 -21.15 -3.32 -11.32
N ASP A 73 -21.17 -2.40 -10.34
CA ASP A 73 -21.01 -0.97 -10.57
C ASP A 73 -19.54 -0.51 -10.54
N PHE A 74 -18.56 -1.43 -10.54
CA PHE A 74 -17.15 -1.08 -10.36
C PHE A 74 -16.67 0.00 -11.34
N ALA A 75 -17.02 -0.15 -12.63
CA ALA A 75 -16.55 0.75 -13.68
C ALA A 75 -17.03 2.19 -13.49
N SER A 76 -18.28 2.37 -13.08
CA SER A 76 -18.95 3.67 -12.88
C SER A 76 -18.87 4.20 -11.44
N CYS A 77 -18.25 3.44 -10.52
CA CYS A 77 -18.25 3.80 -9.10
C CYS A 77 -17.44 5.06 -8.81
N GLU A 78 -18.12 6.13 -8.40
CA GLU A 78 -17.51 7.41 -8.04
C GLU A 78 -16.72 7.35 -6.71
N LYS A 79 -17.16 6.48 -5.75
CA LYS A 79 -16.47 6.29 -4.47
C LYS A 79 -15.03 5.79 -4.61
N LEU A 80 -14.69 5.18 -5.74
CA LEU A 80 -13.35 4.68 -6.05
C LEU A 80 -12.45 5.71 -6.77
N GLY A 81 -12.84 6.99 -6.85
CA GLY A 81 -12.12 8.01 -7.62
C GLY A 81 -10.62 8.06 -7.31
N TYR A 82 -10.26 8.30 -6.07
CA TYR A 82 -8.87 8.32 -5.62
C TYR A 82 -8.14 6.99 -5.82
N GLN A 83 -8.78 5.87 -5.45
CA GLN A 83 -8.19 4.54 -5.57
C GLN A 83 -7.96 4.13 -7.02
N LYS A 84 -8.83 4.55 -7.95
CA LYS A 84 -8.68 4.27 -9.38
C LYS A 84 -7.42 4.90 -9.96
N THR A 85 -7.06 6.10 -9.49
CA THR A 85 -5.88 6.82 -9.98
C THR A 85 -4.60 6.41 -9.27
N THR A 86 -4.65 6.24 -7.95
CA THR A 86 -3.45 6.02 -7.11
C THR A 86 -2.99 4.57 -7.11
N TYR A 87 -3.92 3.61 -7.08
CA TYR A 87 -3.59 2.19 -6.89
C TYR A 87 -3.75 1.32 -8.14
N LYS A 88 -3.88 1.92 -9.32
CA LYS A 88 -4.06 1.21 -10.60
C LYS A 88 -5.12 0.09 -10.53
N ILE A 89 -6.21 0.34 -9.77
CA ILE A 89 -7.25 -0.68 -9.60
C ILE A 89 -8.06 -0.95 -10.87
N LYS A 90 -8.03 -0.04 -11.85
CA LYS A 90 -8.63 -0.27 -13.18
C LYS A 90 -7.89 -1.35 -13.95
N GLU A 91 -6.55 -1.28 -13.94
CA GLU A 91 -5.68 -2.27 -14.57
C GLU A 91 -5.85 -3.62 -13.89
N SER A 92 -5.89 -3.65 -12.54
CA SER A 92 -6.18 -4.86 -11.78
C SER A 92 -7.55 -5.44 -12.14
N TYR A 93 -8.58 -4.60 -12.27
CA TYR A 93 -9.91 -5.04 -12.67
C TYR A 93 -9.91 -5.63 -14.09
N GLY A 94 -9.25 -4.97 -15.03
CA GLY A 94 -9.08 -5.48 -16.40
C GLY A 94 -8.38 -6.84 -16.42
N ARG A 95 -7.32 -7.00 -15.63
CA ARG A 95 -6.60 -8.28 -15.53
C ARG A 95 -7.46 -9.36 -14.88
N ILE A 96 -8.17 -9.05 -13.79
CA ILE A 96 -9.11 -9.96 -13.14
C ILE A 96 -10.20 -10.44 -14.10
N SER A 97 -10.70 -9.56 -14.95
CA SER A 97 -11.72 -9.91 -15.96
C SER A 97 -11.21 -10.89 -17.03
N GLN A 98 -9.88 -10.88 -17.29
CA GLN A 98 -9.24 -11.78 -18.25
C GLN A 98 -8.94 -13.17 -17.69
N ILE A 99 -8.38 -13.21 -16.47
CA ILE A 99 -7.83 -14.47 -15.89
C ILE A 99 -8.56 -14.96 -14.66
N GLY A 100 -9.52 -14.19 -14.14
CA GLY A 100 -10.19 -14.47 -12.88
C GLY A 100 -9.43 -13.98 -11.64
N TYR A 101 -10.16 -13.85 -10.53
CA TYR A 101 -9.64 -13.25 -9.30
C TYR A 101 -8.56 -14.11 -8.63
N GLU A 102 -8.73 -15.43 -8.59
CA GLU A 102 -7.81 -16.34 -7.91
C GLU A 102 -6.44 -16.42 -8.64
N ASP A 103 -6.45 -16.47 -9.97
CA ASP A 103 -5.21 -16.48 -10.74
C ASP A 103 -4.52 -15.12 -10.70
N TRP A 104 -5.26 -14.03 -10.69
CA TRP A 104 -4.72 -12.70 -10.44
C TRP A 104 -4.04 -12.62 -9.06
N LEU A 105 -4.64 -13.19 -8.00
CA LEU A 105 -4.01 -13.23 -6.67
C LEU A 105 -2.69 -14.01 -6.68
N LYS A 106 -2.62 -15.13 -7.40
CA LYS A 106 -1.35 -15.87 -7.56
C LYS A 106 -0.28 -15.01 -8.22
N GLU A 107 -0.63 -14.33 -9.33
CA GLU A 107 0.29 -13.38 -9.98
C GLU A 107 0.79 -12.29 -9.03
N GLN A 108 -0.09 -11.71 -8.21
CA GLN A 108 0.32 -10.69 -7.25
C GLN A 108 1.25 -11.25 -6.16
N ASN A 109 0.97 -12.44 -5.65
CA ASN A 109 1.80 -13.11 -4.66
C ASN A 109 3.20 -13.45 -5.23
N GLU A 110 3.27 -13.91 -6.46
CA GLU A 110 4.55 -14.16 -7.14
C GLU A 110 5.36 -12.87 -7.33
N LYS A 111 4.72 -11.77 -7.74
CA LYS A 111 5.36 -10.46 -7.84
C LYS A 111 5.88 -9.99 -6.48
N ALA A 112 5.06 -10.09 -5.44
CA ALA A 112 5.43 -9.70 -4.09
C ALA A 112 6.63 -10.53 -3.56
N SER A 113 6.67 -11.84 -3.84
CA SER A 113 7.78 -12.71 -3.43
C SER A 113 9.11 -12.36 -4.12
N LYS A 114 9.05 -11.74 -5.30
CA LYS A 114 10.21 -11.22 -6.04
C LYS A 114 10.57 -9.78 -5.67
N GLY A 115 9.98 -9.24 -4.60
CA GLY A 115 10.24 -7.88 -4.12
C GLY A 115 9.52 -6.78 -4.91
N PHE A 116 8.53 -7.13 -5.74
CA PHE A 116 7.72 -6.13 -6.44
C PHE A 116 6.88 -5.34 -5.43
N ASP A 117 6.96 -4.03 -5.51
CA ASP A 117 6.20 -3.09 -4.69
C ASP A 117 5.44 -2.11 -5.59
N ASN A 118 4.28 -1.65 -5.14
CA ASN A 118 3.47 -0.66 -5.85
C ASN A 118 4.18 0.69 -6.05
N ILE A 119 5.30 0.93 -5.37
CA ILE A 119 6.12 2.13 -5.55
C ILE A 119 6.65 2.27 -6.99
N TYR A 120 6.90 1.16 -7.67
CA TYR A 120 7.31 1.16 -9.08
C TYR A 120 6.28 1.81 -10.01
N PHE A 121 5.02 1.92 -9.60
CA PHE A 121 3.99 2.61 -10.35
C PHE A 121 4.07 4.14 -10.25
N LEU A 122 4.73 4.67 -9.23
CA LEU A 122 4.92 6.10 -9.06
C LEU A 122 6.02 6.62 -9.99
N GLU A 123 7.03 5.79 -10.27
CA GLU A 123 8.20 6.17 -11.10
C GLU A 123 7.86 6.28 -12.60
N GLU A 124 6.82 5.60 -13.08
CA GLU A 124 6.40 5.67 -14.48
C GLU A 124 5.67 6.98 -14.86
N LYS A 125 5.19 7.74 -13.88
CA LYS A 125 4.45 9.00 -14.12
C LYS A 125 5.34 10.24 -14.22
N ASP A 126 6.55 10.18 -13.67
CA ASP A 126 7.49 11.30 -13.60
C ASP A 126 8.64 11.17 -14.63
N ARG A 127 8.55 10.21 -15.56
CA ARG A 127 9.43 10.06 -16.70
C ARG A 127 8.73 10.49 -17.98
#